data_28af7fe54e4e140e184cbe43c3c83ef4
#
_entry.id   28af7fe54e4e140e184cbe43c3c83ef4
#
_cell.length_a   1.000
_cell.length_b   1.000
_cell.length_c   1.000
_cell.angle_alpha   90.00
_cell.angle_beta   90.00
_cell.angle_gamma   90.00
#
_symmetry.space_group_name_H-M   'P 1'
#
loop_
_entity.id
_entity.type
_entity.pdbx_description
1 polymer ?
#
loop_
_entity_poly.entity_id
_entity_poly.type
_entity_poly.pdbx_seq_one_letter_code
_entity_poly.pdbx_strand_id
1 'polypeptide(L)'
;MIRQYRHPVGQFLWEIPAGLLDVEGENAESAARRELLEETGYLAGTLEPLIEFFTTPGGSSENIAIFLARDLTLSEVRPPTEAEEADMLVEWVDFAVALESVLSSDVKSPSAAVGIMAAALRGQA
;
A
#
# COMPACT_ATOMS: atom_id res chain seq x y z
N MET A 1 7.15 2.15 -3.09
CA MET A 1 5.88 2.92 -3.20
C MET A 1 5.35 2.80 -4.61
N ILE A 2 4.07 3.00 -4.78
CA ILE A 2 3.42 3.07 -6.09
C ILE A 2 2.90 4.48 -6.33
N ARG A 3 2.74 4.84 -7.59
CA ARG A 3 2.17 6.13 -7.97
C ARG A 3 0.99 5.88 -8.91
N GLN A 4 -0.13 6.50 -8.61
CA GLN A 4 -1.39 6.24 -9.32
C GLN A 4 -2.20 7.52 -9.47
N TYR A 5 -2.84 7.69 -10.63
CA TYR A 5 -3.76 8.80 -10.84
C TYR A 5 -5.06 8.57 -10.06
N ARG A 6 -5.50 9.57 -9.32
CA ARG A 6 -6.76 9.54 -8.57
C ARG A 6 -7.70 10.62 -9.11
N HIS A 7 -8.67 10.20 -9.90
CA HIS A 7 -9.60 11.11 -10.59
C HIS A 7 -10.34 12.08 -9.65
N PRO A 8 -10.86 11.68 -8.49
CA PRO A 8 -11.58 12.61 -7.61
C PRO A 8 -10.76 13.83 -7.18
N VAL A 9 -9.46 13.69 -7.05
CA VAL A 9 -8.57 14.80 -6.67
C VAL A 9 -7.79 15.37 -7.86
N GLY A 10 -7.90 14.74 -9.03
CA GLY A 10 -7.25 15.19 -10.25
C GLY A 10 -5.73 15.18 -10.22
N GLN A 11 -5.13 14.29 -9.44
CA GLN A 11 -3.68 14.23 -9.22
C GLN A 11 -3.17 12.80 -9.21
N PHE A 12 -1.87 12.66 -9.54
CA PHE A 12 -1.12 11.46 -9.25
C PHE A 12 -0.70 11.47 -7.78
N LEU A 13 -0.96 10.38 -7.07
CA LEU A 13 -0.58 10.26 -5.66
C LEU A 13 0.43 9.14 -5.48
N TRP A 14 1.41 9.38 -4.60
CA TRP A 14 2.27 8.34 -4.09
C TRP A 14 1.54 7.57 -3.00
N GLU A 15 1.50 6.24 -3.13
CA GLU A 15 0.73 5.36 -2.28
C GLU A 15 1.52 4.10 -1.92
N ILE A 16 1.00 3.33 -0.99
CA ILE A 16 1.45 1.96 -0.76
C ILE A 16 0.52 1.00 -1.50
N PRO A 17 0.98 -0.21 -1.86
CA PRO A 17 0.11 -1.20 -2.49
C PRO A 17 -1.13 -1.48 -1.65
N ALA A 18 -2.28 -1.49 -2.27
CA ALA A 18 -3.56 -1.68 -1.59
C ALA A 18 -4.63 -2.22 -2.54
N GLY A 19 -5.60 -2.91 -1.97
CA GLY A 19 -6.77 -3.38 -2.69
C GLY A 19 -7.94 -3.67 -1.76
N LEU A 20 -9.07 -3.97 -2.35
CA LEU A 20 -10.30 -4.26 -1.63
C LEU A 20 -10.36 -5.72 -1.21
N LEU A 21 -11.05 -5.99 -0.09
CA LEU A 21 -11.39 -7.35 0.34
C LEU A 21 -12.65 -7.82 -0.41
N ASP A 22 -12.53 -7.98 -1.72
CA ASP A 22 -13.63 -8.31 -2.61
C ASP A 22 -13.63 -9.76 -3.11
N VAL A 23 -12.63 -10.54 -2.71
CA VAL A 23 -12.54 -11.97 -3.03
C VAL A 23 -13.15 -12.77 -1.90
N GLU A 24 -14.19 -13.55 -2.20
CA GLU A 24 -14.88 -14.37 -1.22
C GLU A 24 -13.94 -15.40 -0.57
N GLY A 25 -13.98 -15.46 0.75
CA GLY A 25 -13.13 -16.39 1.53
C GLY A 25 -11.70 -15.94 1.73
N GLU A 26 -11.30 -14.80 1.16
CA GLU A 26 -9.96 -14.24 1.31
C GLU A 26 -9.87 -13.39 2.58
N ASN A 27 -8.89 -13.69 3.44
CA ASN A 27 -8.63 -12.85 4.61
C ASN A 27 -7.75 -11.65 4.24
N ALA A 28 -7.59 -10.72 5.18
CA ALA A 28 -6.84 -9.48 4.95
C ALA A 28 -5.37 -9.74 4.58
N GLU A 29 -4.71 -10.71 5.23
CA GLU A 29 -3.32 -11.04 4.92
C GLU A 29 -3.17 -11.58 3.51
N SER A 30 -4.02 -12.52 3.11
CA SER A 30 -4.01 -13.08 1.76
C SER A 30 -4.29 -12.02 0.70
N ALA A 31 -5.23 -11.12 0.97
CA ALA A 31 -5.51 -9.98 0.09
C ALA A 31 -4.30 -9.07 -0.05
N ALA A 32 -3.61 -8.76 1.05
CA ALA A 32 -2.42 -7.92 1.03
C ALA A 32 -1.30 -8.57 0.20
N ARG A 33 -1.07 -9.87 0.35
CA ARG A 33 -0.08 -10.61 -0.45
C ARG A 33 -0.43 -10.59 -1.94
N ARG A 34 -1.68 -10.79 -2.27
CA ARG A 34 -2.17 -10.78 -3.64
C ARG A 34 -1.99 -9.41 -4.28
N GLU A 35 -2.41 -8.35 -3.60
CA GLU A 35 -2.30 -6.98 -4.11
C GLU A 35 -0.84 -6.54 -4.27
N LEU A 36 0.03 -6.91 -3.33
CA LEU A 36 1.46 -6.64 -3.46
C LEU A 36 2.02 -7.26 -4.74
N LEU A 37 1.69 -8.51 -5.00
CA LEU A 37 2.14 -9.21 -6.20
C LEU A 37 1.57 -8.58 -7.47
N GLU A 38 0.26 -8.33 -7.50
CA GLU A 38 -0.42 -7.76 -8.66
C GLU A 38 0.10 -6.37 -9.00
N GLU A 39 0.29 -5.52 -7.99
CA GLU A 39 0.67 -4.13 -8.20
C GLU A 39 2.18 -3.92 -8.37
N THR A 40 3.01 -4.75 -7.74
CA THR A 40 4.46 -4.53 -7.74
C THR A 40 5.30 -5.66 -8.33
N GLY A 41 4.75 -6.85 -8.44
CA GLY A 41 5.49 -8.04 -8.85
C GLY A 41 6.31 -8.70 -7.75
N TYR A 42 6.19 -8.26 -6.50
CA TYR A 42 6.96 -8.80 -5.38
C TYR A 42 6.15 -9.77 -4.53
N LEU A 43 6.87 -10.76 -3.99
CA LEU A 43 6.38 -11.71 -3.00
C LEU A 43 6.96 -11.34 -1.63
N ALA A 44 6.12 -11.36 -0.59
CA ALA A 44 6.57 -11.10 0.76
C ALA A 44 7.05 -12.39 1.43
N GLY A 45 8.23 -12.35 2.06
CA GLY A 45 8.71 -13.44 2.90
C GLY A 45 7.91 -13.50 4.20
N THR A 46 7.73 -12.35 4.84
CA THR A 46 6.88 -12.20 6.02
C THR A 46 5.91 -11.05 5.84
N LEU A 47 4.76 -11.18 6.46
CA LEU A 47 3.73 -10.15 6.47
C LEU A 47 3.15 -10.10 7.89
N GLU A 48 3.37 -8.99 8.60
CA GLU A 48 2.86 -8.85 9.96
C GLU A 48 1.90 -7.67 10.08
N PRO A 49 0.84 -7.79 10.88
CA PRO A 49 -0.08 -6.67 11.09
C PRO A 49 0.64 -5.46 11.68
N LEU A 50 0.41 -4.28 11.11
CA LEU A 50 1.03 -3.05 11.56
C LEU A 50 0.04 -2.14 12.27
N ILE A 51 -1.06 -1.79 11.59
CA ILE A 51 -2.08 -0.89 12.12
C ILE A 51 -3.39 -1.07 11.36
N GLU A 52 -4.49 -0.72 11.99
CA GLU A 52 -5.83 -0.79 11.40
C GLU A 52 -6.62 0.46 11.79
N PHE A 53 -7.41 0.98 10.86
CA PHE A 53 -8.21 2.19 11.10
C PHE A 53 -9.40 2.27 10.16
N PHE A 54 -10.38 3.09 10.54
CA PHE A 54 -11.47 3.50 9.66
C PHE A 54 -11.05 4.75 8.89
N THR A 55 -11.32 4.79 7.58
CA THR A 55 -10.89 5.90 6.73
C THR A 55 -11.72 7.16 6.93
N THR A 56 -13.04 7.01 6.94
CA THR A 56 -14.00 8.13 7.05
C THR A 56 -15.17 7.71 7.93
N PRO A 57 -14.96 7.55 9.25
CA PRO A 57 -16.00 6.95 10.13
C PRO A 57 -17.28 7.75 10.25
N GLY A 58 -17.28 9.04 9.88
CA GLY A 58 -18.49 9.85 9.84
C GLY A 58 -19.38 9.60 8.61
N GLY A 59 -18.90 8.92 7.60
CA GLY A 59 -19.63 8.74 6.34
C GLY A 59 -19.54 7.35 5.72
N SER A 60 -18.66 6.50 6.22
CA SER A 60 -18.37 5.19 5.64
C SER A 60 -17.94 4.21 6.72
N SER A 61 -18.17 2.93 6.48
CA SER A 61 -17.66 1.84 7.33
C SER A 61 -16.34 1.26 6.81
N GLU A 62 -15.70 1.90 5.85
CA GLU A 62 -14.45 1.40 5.27
C GLU A 62 -13.36 1.28 6.32
N ASN A 63 -12.79 0.08 6.40
CA ASN A 63 -11.71 -0.27 7.31
C ASN A 63 -10.47 -0.62 6.49
N ILE A 64 -9.32 -0.11 6.90
CA ILE A 64 -8.03 -0.42 6.28
C ILE A 64 -7.16 -1.16 7.30
N ALA A 65 -6.66 -2.31 6.90
CA ALA A 65 -5.62 -3.04 7.63
C ALA A 65 -4.30 -2.89 6.86
N ILE A 66 -3.26 -2.42 7.54
CA ILE A 66 -1.94 -2.25 6.96
C ILE A 66 -0.99 -3.28 7.55
N PHE A 67 -0.25 -3.94 6.67
CA PHE A 67 0.75 -4.95 7.02
C PHE A 67 2.15 -4.45 6.70
N LEU A 68 3.12 -4.88 7.48
CA LEU A 68 4.53 -4.68 7.18
C LEU A 68 5.06 -5.93 6.48
N ALA A 69 5.50 -5.75 5.24
CA ALA A 69 6.06 -6.81 4.43
C ALA A 69 7.59 -6.76 4.46
N ARG A 70 8.22 -7.89 4.70
CA ARG A 70 9.69 -8.01 4.73
C ARG A 70 10.15 -9.15 3.84
N ASP A 71 11.45 -9.15 3.53
CA ASP A 71 12.11 -10.18 2.74
C ASP A 71 11.41 -10.37 1.40
N LEU A 72 11.28 -9.25 0.67
CA LEU A 72 10.62 -9.23 -0.62
C LEU A 72 11.52 -9.85 -1.69
N THR A 73 10.91 -10.68 -2.54
CA THR A 73 11.57 -11.25 -3.71
C THR A 73 10.74 -10.99 -4.95
N LEU A 74 11.41 -10.69 -6.06
CA LEU A 74 10.72 -10.47 -7.32
C LEU A 74 10.18 -11.79 -7.84
N SER A 75 8.90 -11.85 -8.15
CA SER A 75 8.27 -13.03 -8.74
C SER A 75 8.70 -13.19 -10.20
N GLU A 76 8.97 -14.42 -10.62
CA GLU A 76 9.24 -14.74 -12.02
C GLU A 76 7.98 -14.66 -12.89
N VAL A 77 6.83 -14.91 -12.27
CA VAL A 77 5.53 -14.87 -12.94
C VAL A 77 4.68 -13.80 -12.25
N ARG A 78 4.30 -12.79 -13.02
CA ARG A 78 3.42 -11.73 -12.54
C ARG A 78 2.01 -11.97 -13.09
N PRO A 79 0.96 -11.93 -12.23
CA PRO A 79 -0.43 -12.03 -12.71
C PRO A 79 -0.75 -10.92 -13.70
N PRO A 80 -1.72 -11.13 -14.61
CA PRO A 80 -2.21 -10.06 -15.47
C PRO A 80 -2.71 -8.89 -14.61
N THR A 81 -2.30 -7.66 -14.97
CA THR A 81 -2.76 -6.46 -14.28
C THR A 81 -4.03 -5.94 -14.94
N GLU A 82 -4.89 -5.33 -14.15
CA GLU A 82 -6.03 -4.58 -14.69
C GLU A 82 -5.54 -3.31 -15.38
N ALA A 83 -6.38 -2.73 -16.23
CA ALA A 83 -5.99 -1.56 -17.03
C ALA A 83 -5.53 -0.37 -16.16
N GLU A 84 -6.14 -0.19 -15.00
CA GLU A 84 -5.77 0.88 -14.04
C GLU A 84 -4.38 0.65 -13.43
N GLU A 85 -3.99 -0.61 -13.24
CA GLU A 85 -2.70 -0.98 -12.66
C GLU A 85 -1.58 -0.94 -13.69
N ALA A 86 -1.91 -1.06 -14.99
CA ALA A 86 -0.92 -1.06 -16.07
C ALA A 86 -0.13 0.25 -16.16
N ASP A 87 -0.73 1.37 -15.77
CA ASP A 87 -0.10 2.69 -15.77
C ASP A 87 0.51 3.06 -14.41
N MET A 88 0.50 2.12 -13.47
CA MET A 88 1.02 2.33 -12.13
C MET A 88 2.54 2.31 -12.13
N LEU A 89 3.16 3.36 -11.59
CA LEU A 89 4.60 3.44 -11.41
C LEU A 89 4.98 2.82 -10.06
N VAL A 90 6.00 1.96 -10.07
CA VAL A 90 6.53 1.34 -8.85
C VAL A 90 7.96 1.83 -8.63
N GLU A 91 8.25 2.33 -7.42
CA GLU A 91 9.59 2.79 -7.04
C GLU A 91 9.99 2.31 -5.65
N TRP A 92 11.25 1.92 -5.52
CA TRP A 92 11.90 1.76 -4.24
C TRP A 92 12.30 3.14 -3.72
N VAL A 93 11.89 3.45 -2.50
CA VAL A 93 12.15 4.73 -1.86
C VAL A 93 12.84 4.47 -0.53
N ASP A 94 13.92 5.20 -0.27
CA ASP A 94 14.56 5.18 1.03
C ASP A 94 13.54 5.54 2.11
N PHE A 95 13.53 4.79 3.21
CA PHE A 95 12.49 4.94 4.24
C PHE A 95 12.51 6.35 4.85
N ALA A 96 13.69 6.91 5.12
CA ALA A 96 13.80 8.26 5.67
C ALA A 96 13.24 9.31 4.71
N VAL A 97 13.44 9.12 3.39
CA VAL A 97 12.85 10.00 2.36
C VAL A 97 11.34 9.86 2.33
N ALA A 98 10.83 8.64 2.41
CA ALA A 98 9.38 8.40 2.45
C ALA A 98 8.73 9.08 3.66
N LEU A 99 9.34 8.95 4.84
CA LEU A 99 8.84 9.60 6.06
C LEU A 99 8.86 11.13 5.93
N GLU A 100 9.94 11.71 5.42
CA GLU A 100 10.02 13.15 5.18
C GLU A 100 8.94 13.61 4.20
N SER A 101 8.68 12.82 3.16
CA SER A 101 7.64 13.13 2.17
C SER A 101 6.23 13.12 2.76
N VAL A 102 5.98 12.29 3.79
CA VAL A 102 4.73 12.33 4.54
C VAL A 102 4.64 13.63 5.35
N LEU A 103 5.71 13.97 6.07
CA LEU A 103 5.74 15.14 6.95
C LEU A 103 5.65 16.46 6.18
N SER A 104 6.16 16.49 4.95
CA SER A 104 6.07 17.67 4.06
C SER A 104 4.78 17.74 3.26
N SER A 105 3.89 16.76 3.39
CA SER A 105 2.63 16.63 2.63
C SER A 105 2.82 16.36 1.13
N ASP A 106 3.95 15.85 0.72
CA ASP A 106 4.15 15.35 -0.65
C ASP A 106 3.47 14.00 -0.85
N VAL A 107 3.38 13.20 0.22
CA VAL A 107 2.56 11.98 0.26
C VAL A 107 1.22 12.35 0.91
N LYS A 108 0.16 12.35 0.10
CA LYS A 108 -1.18 12.78 0.53
C LYS A 108 -2.18 11.63 0.67
N SER A 109 -1.80 10.42 0.30
CA SER A 109 -2.64 9.23 0.52
C SER A 109 -2.68 8.91 2.02
N PRO A 110 -3.88 8.80 2.64
CA PRO A 110 -3.96 8.54 4.07
C PRO A 110 -3.38 7.18 4.47
N SER A 111 -3.62 6.14 3.69
CA SER A 111 -3.06 4.81 3.98
C SER A 111 -1.53 4.81 3.95
N ALA A 112 -0.93 5.46 2.95
CA ALA A 112 0.52 5.58 2.86
C ALA A 112 1.07 6.39 4.04
N ALA A 113 0.46 7.54 4.35
CA ALA A 113 0.90 8.39 5.46
C ALA A 113 0.85 7.63 6.80
N VAL A 114 -0.28 7.00 7.09
CA VAL A 114 -0.46 6.23 8.34
C VAL A 114 0.51 5.06 8.41
N GLY A 115 0.63 4.29 7.34
CA GLY A 115 1.51 3.12 7.29
C GLY A 115 2.98 3.47 7.47
N ILE A 116 3.46 4.50 6.79
CA ILE A 116 4.85 4.95 6.89
C ILE A 116 5.15 5.47 8.30
N MET A 117 4.27 6.29 8.86
CA MET A 117 4.44 6.80 10.23
C MET A 117 4.38 5.68 11.27
N ALA A 118 3.46 4.73 11.14
CA ALA A 118 3.37 3.61 12.05
C ALA A 118 4.64 2.74 12.00
N ALA A 119 5.16 2.47 10.82
CA ALA A 119 6.41 1.73 10.65
C ALA A 119 7.59 2.46 11.31
N ALA A 120 7.67 3.78 11.14
CA ALA A 120 8.71 4.60 11.77
C ALA A 120 8.67 4.50 13.29
N LEU A 121 7.47 4.63 13.88
CA LEU A 121 7.29 4.55 15.33
C LEU A 121 7.59 3.15 15.89
N ARG A 122 7.47 2.12 15.08
CA ARG A 122 7.87 0.77 15.46
C ARG A 122 9.36 0.48 15.24
N GLY A 123 10.13 1.45 14.76
CA GLY A 123 11.54 1.28 14.51
C GLY A 123 11.87 0.43 13.30
N GLN A 124 11.01 0.47 12.27
CA GLN A 124 11.19 -0.31 11.05
C GLN A 124 11.89 0.46 9.92
N ALA A 125 12.34 1.65 10.24
CA ALA A 125 13.08 2.46 9.29
C ALA A 125 14.46 1.88 8.96
#